data_ae0de4726fa8d4b6987208e0b54ab307
#
_entry.id   ae0de4726fa8d4b6987208e0b54ab307
#
_cell.length_a   1.000
_cell.length_b   1.000
_cell.length_c   1.000
_cell.angle_alpha   90.00
_cell.angle_beta   90.00
_cell.angle_gamma   90.00
#
_symmetry.space_group_name_H-M   'P 1'
#
loop_
_entity.id
_entity.type
_entity.pdbx_description
1 polymer ?
#
loop_
_entity_poly.entity_id
_entity_poly.type
_entity_poly.pdbx_seq_one_letter_code
_entity_poly.pdbx_strand_id
1 'polypeptide(L)'
;MRHRLCAESDVPESGSIVLPFFGREVHVYRSGGRIRVAANVCVHFGGPLECKDGSFVCPWHGASYDMDSGRATGGPARKDAQLMFLSSRVENGDVNYVWGE
;
A
#
# COMPACT_ATOMS: atom_id res chain seq x y z
N MET A 1 -5.91 15.03 12.13
CA MET A 1 -4.68 15.58 11.58
C MET A 1 -4.42 15.01 10.20
N ARG A 2 -3.72 15.75 9.36
CA ARG A 2 -3.50 15.37 7.97
C ARG A 2 -2.05 15.56 7.55
N HIS A 3 -1.59 14.64 6.70
CA HIS A 3 -0.30 14.76 6.03
C HIS A 3 -0.51 14.46 4.56
N ARG A 4 -0.27 15.45 3.69
CA ARG A 4 -0.44 15.28 2.25
C ARG A 4 0.61 14.30 1.70
N LEU A 5 0.15 13.33 0.93
CA LEU A 5 1.05 12.36 0.29
C LEU A 5 1.32 12.74 -1.16
N CYS A 6 0.26 12.98 -1.93
CA CYS A 6 0.39 13.32 -3.35
C CYS A 6 -0.94 13.86 -3.85
N ALA A 7 -0.96 14.33 -5.10
CA ALA A 7 -2.22 14.65 -5.77
C ALA A 7 -2.93 13.35 -6.17
N GLU A 8 -4.25 13.36 -6.14
CA GLU A 8 -5.05 12.22 -6.59
C GLU A 8 -4.69 11.84 -8.02
N SER A 9 -4.46 12.82 -8.88
CA SER A 9 -4.12 12.61 -10.28
C SER A 9 -2.75 11.95 -10.48
N ASP A 10 -1.89 11.94 -9.47
CA ASP A 10 -0.59 11.28 -9.54
C ASP A 10 -0.69 9.77 -9.37
N VAL A 11 -1.82 9.27 -8.87
CA VAL A 11 -1.99 7.84 -8.60
C VAL A 11 -2.36 7.12 -9.90
N PRO A 12 -1.56 6.14 -10.35
CA PRO A 12 -1.81 5.47 -11.62
C PRO A 12 -3.08 4.63 -11.61
N GLU A 13 -3.65 4.38 -12.79
CA GLU A 13 -4.81 3.51 -12.95
C GLU A 13 -4.48 2.06 -12.62
N SER A 14 -3.25 1.64 -12.89
CA SER A 14 -2.77 0.32 -12.50
C SER A 14 -1.37 0.45 -11.93
N GLY A 15 -0.99 -0.49 -11.06
CA GLY A 15 0.27 -0.39 -10.35
C GLY A 15 0.17 0.55 -9.16
N SER A 16 1.30 1.01 -8.68
CA SER A 16 1.37 1.90 -7.53
C SER A 16 2.50 2.90 -7.69
N ILE A 17 2.45 3.97 -6.90
CA ILE A 17 3.62 4.83 -6.72
C ILE A 17 4.14 4.65 -5.31
N VAL A 18 5.46 4.76 -5.16
CA VAL A 18 6.13 4.64 -3.86
C VAL A 18 6.55 6.02 -3.42
N LEU A 19 6.16 6.42 -2.24
CA LEU A 19 6.42 7.74 -1.71
C LEU A 19 7.12 7.65 -0.36
N PRO A 20 7.99 8.63 -0.03
CA PRO A 20 8.58 8.70 1.30
C PRO A 20 7.51 9.04 2.33
N PHE A 21 7.67 8.49 3.55
CA PHE A 21 6.72 8.70 4.63
C PHE A 21 7.45 8.59 5.97
N PHE A 22 7.87 9.73 6.52
CA PHE A 22 8.53 9.81 7.83
C PHE A 22 9.69 8.81 7.98
N GLY A 23 10.63 8.83 7.01
CA GLY A 23 11.78 7.94 7.03
C GLY A 23 11.52 6.53 6.52
N ARG A 24 10.30 6.26 6.09
CA ARG A 24 9.90 4.97 5.50
C ARG A 24 9.27 5.23 4.14
N GLU A 25 8.65 4.21 3.57
CA GLU A 25 7.98 4.33 2.27
C GLU A 25 6.58 3.74 2.33
N VAL A 26 5.70 4.30 1.50
CA VAL A 26 4.34 3.77 1.32
C VAL A 26 4.06 3.60 -0.16
N HIS A 27 3.20 2.63 -0.48
CA HIS A 27 2.59 2.49 -1.79
C HIS A 27 1.26 3.23 -1.79
N VAL A 28 1.01 4.03 -2.83
CA VAL A 28 -0.29 4.65 -3.06
C VAL A 28 -0.81 4.11 -4.39
N TYR A 29 -2.03 3.61 -4.40
CA TYR A 29 -2.57 2.89 -5.56
C TYR A 29 -4.10 2.92 -5.57
N ARG A 30 -4.69 2.49 -6.69
CA ARG A 30 -6.14 2.37 -6.84
C ARG A 30 -6.55 0.91 -6.74
N SER A 31 -7.61 0.65 -5.98
CA SER A 31 -8.17 -0.68 -5.83
C SER A 31 -9.65 -0.57 -5.49
N GLY A 32 -10.48 -1.32 -6.20
CA GLY A 32 -11.91 -1.31 -5.94
C GLY A 32 -12.58 0.04 -6.12
N GLY A 33 -12.08 0.87 -7.05
CA GLY A 33 -12.61 2.20 -7.30
C GLY A 33 -12.22 3.26 -6.28
N ARG A 34 -11.27 2.96 -5.40
CA ARG A 34 -10.80 3.89 -4.38
C ARG A 34 -9.28 3.89 -4.29
N ILE A 35 -8.74 4.94 -3.69
CA ILE A 35 -7.31 5.05 -3.44
C ILE A 35 -7.00 4.44 -2.07
N ARG A 36 -5.92 3.67 -2.02
CA ARG A 36 -5.45 3.03 -0.79
C ARG A 36 -3.98 3.34 -0.59
N VAL A 37 -3.57 3.31 0.68
CA VAL A 37 -2.17 3.53 1.07
C VAL A 37 -1.74 2.35 1.93
N ALA A 38 -0.64 1.72 1.55
CA ALA A 38 -0.09 0.59 2.30
C ALA A 38 1.39 0.83 2.56
N ALA A 39 1.86 0.42 3.73
CA ALA A 39 3.29 0.49 4.03
C ALA A 39 4.08 -0.40 3.06
N ASN A 40 5.21 0.10 2.58
CA ASN A 40 6.09 -0.67 1.69
C ASN A 40 6.96 -1.60 2.54
N VAL A 41 6.30 -2.57 3.16
CA VAL A 41 6.97 -3.53 4.03
C VAL A 41 6.27 -4.88 3.97
N CYS A 42 7.05 -5.93 3.72
CA CYS A 42 6.54 -7.29 3.80
C CYS A 42 6.42 -7.68 5.28
N VAL A 43 5.22 -8.03 5.71
CA VAL A 43 4.98 -8.39 7.12
C VAL A 43 5.66 -9.70 7.50
N HIS A 44 6.21 -10.43 6.53
CA HIS A 44 6.97 -11.65 6.78
C HIS A 44 8.40 -11.33 7.25
N PHE A 45 9.15 -10.49 6.50
CA PHE A 45 10.55 -10.18 6.81
C PHE A 45 10.91 -8.70 6.73
N GLY A 46 9.95 -7.84 6.53
CA GLY A 46 10.22 -6.41 6.44
C GLY A 46 10.83 -5.96 5.12
N GLY A 47 10.91 -6.83 4.13
CA GLY A 47 11.44 -6.47 2.81
C GLY A 47 10.46 -5.60 2.03
N PRO A 48 10.94 -5.02 0.90
CA PRO A 48 10.08 -4.20 0.05
C PRO A 48 9.02 -5.03 -0.65
N LEU A 49 7.97 -4.35 -1.13
CA LEU A 49 6.91 -4.98 -1.91
C LEU A 49 6.93 -4.43 -3.33
N GLU A 50 6.66 -5.29 -4.31
CA GLU A 50 6.50 -4.90 -5.70
C GLU A 50 5.06 -5.16 -6.13
N CYS A 51 4.49 -4.22 -6.88
CA CYS A 51 3.15 -4.38 -7.44
C CYS A 51 3.23 -5.26 -8.69
N LYS A 52 2.45 -6.33 -8.72
CA LYS A 52 2.49 -7.28 -9.84
C LYS A 52 1.13 -7.94 -10.02
N ASP A 53 0.46 -7.63 -11.14
CA ASP A 53 -0.80 -8.26 -11.55
C ASP A 53 -1.87 -8.29 -10.44
N GLY A 54 -2.09 -7.15 -9.80
CA GLY A 54 -3.11 -7.04 -8.75
C GLY A 54 -2.70 -7.53 -7.40
N SER A 55 -1.42 -7.86 -7.23
CA SER A 55 -0.86 -8.32 -5.96
C SER A 55 0.38 -7.53 -5.61
N PHE A 56 0.68 -7.44 -4.33
CA PHE A 56 1.99 -7.04 -3.86
C PHE A 56 2.81 -8.29 -3.58
N VAL A 57 4.02 -8.33 -4.10
CA VAL A 57 4.92 -9.49 -3.96
C VAL A 57 6.22 -9.03 -3.33
N CYS A 58 6.66 -9.74 -2.29
CA CYS A 58 7.97 -9.53 -1.73
C CYS A 58 8.99 -10.35 -2.56
N PRO A 59 9.96 -9.69 -3.23
CA PRO A 59 10.89 -10.43 -4.08
C PRO A 59 11.86 -11.32 -3.31
N TRP A 60 12.00 -11.09 -1.99
CA TRP A 60 12.97 -11.84 -1.19
C TRP A 60 12.57 -13.30 -1.02
N HIS A 61 11.27 -13.58 -0.78
CA HIS A 61 10.81 -14.94 -0.52
C HIS A 61 9.51 -15.29 -1.26
N GLY A 62 9.02 -14.41 -2.11
CA GLY A 62 7.82 -14.67 -2.90
C GLY A 62 6.51 -14.57 -2.13
N ALA A 63 6.52 -14.02 -0.91
CA ALA A 63 5.27 -13.76 -0.21
C ALA A 63 4.42 -12.80 -1.02
N SER A 64 3.12 -13.08 -1.16
CA SER A 64 2.23 -12.25 -1.94
C SER A 64 0.97 -11.89 -1.16
N TYR A 65 0.41 -10.72 -1.49
CA TYR A 65 -0.73 -10.15 -0.80
C TYR A 65 -1.68 -9.54 -1.82
N ASP A 66 -2.98 -9.73 -1.59
CA ASP A 66 -4.00 -9.11 -2.42
C ASP A 66 -4.00 -7.59 -2.19
N MET A 67 -4.04 -6.81 -3.28
CA MET A 67 -3.98 -5.35 -3.18
C MET A 67 -5.25 -4.74 -2.59
N ASP A 68 -6.38 -5.42 -2.70
CA ASP A 68 -7.64 -4.91 -2.19
C ASP A 68 -7.86 -5.31 -0.73
N SER A 69 -7.81 -6.59 -0.41
CA SER A 69 -8.05 -7.08 0.95
C SER A 69 -6.82 -6.96 1.85
N GLY A 70 -5.63 -6.95 1.26
CA GLY A 70 -4.38 -6.96 2.00
C GLY A 70 -3.99 -8.33 2.53
N ARG A 71 -4.79 -9.35 2.29
CA ARG A 71 -4.53 -10.69 2.84
C ARG A 71 -3.45 -11.41 2.08
N ALA A 72 -2.68 -12.22 2.79
CA ALA A 72 -1.68 -13.07 2.17
C ALA A 72 -2.35 -14.08 1.23
N THR A 73 -1.80 -14.19 0.00
CA THR A 73 -2.34 -15.07 -1.03
C THR A 73 -1.38 -16.18 -1.42
N GLY A 74 -0.12 -16.11 -0.97
CA GLY A 74 0.86 -17.15 -1.29
C GLY A 74 2.20 -16.88 -0.68
N GLY A 75 3.12 -17.83 -0.92
CA GLY A 75 4.46 -17.78 -0.38
C GLY A 75 4.52 -18.14 1.11
N PRO A 76 5.63 -17.79 1.78
CA PRO A 76 5.87 -18.22 3.15
C PRO A 76 5.13 -17.41 4.23
N ALA A 77 4.41 -16.34 3.84
CA ALA A 77 3.66 -15.55 4.81
C ALA A 77 2.53 -16.36 5.42
N ARG A 78 2.22 -16.11 6.69
CA ARG A 78 1.12 -16.78 7.37
C ARG A 78 -0.21 -16.41 6.71
N LYS A 79 -1.17 -17.32 6.75
CA LYS A 79 -2.49 -17.10 6.12
C LYS A 79 -3.23 -15.91 6.73
N ASP A 80 -2.97 -15.59 7.99
CA ASP A 80 -3.58 -14.44 8.66
C ASP A 80 -2.76 -13.15 8.54
N ALA A 81 -1.64 -13.18 7.82
CA ALA A 81 -0.84 -11.98 7.58
C ALA A 81 -1.58 -11.04 6.65
N GLN A 82 -1.42 -9.75 6.90
CA GLN A 82 -2.06 -8.70 6.11
C GLN A 82 -1.10 -7.56 5.87
N LEU A 83 -1.28 -6.88 4.74
CA LEU A 83 -0.61 -5.61 4.48
C LEU A 83 -0.94 -4.62 5.59
N MET A 84 -0.01 -3.73 5.86
CA MET A 84 -0.22 -2.66 6.83
C MET A 84 -0.80 -1.46 6.09
N PHE A 85 -2.12 -1.30 6.17
CA PHE A 85 -2.80 -0.16 5.56
C PHE A 85 -2.72 1.08 6.45
N LEU A 86 -2.61 2.23 5.80
CA LEU A 86 -2.68 3.51 6.46
C LEU A 86 -4.04 4.16 6.18
N SER A 87 -4.58 4.85 7.17
CA SER A 87 -5.83 5.58 7.01
C SER A 87 -5.62 6.77 6.08
N SER A 88 -6.40 6.86 5.02
CA SER A 88 -6.23 7.93 4.04
C SER A 88 -7.57 8.46 3.56
N ARG A 89 -7.55 9.70 3.08
CA ARG A 89 -8.72 10.35 2.45
C ARG A 89 -8.26 11.14 1.24
N VAL A 90 -9.14 11.19 0.24
CA VAL A 90 -8.98 12.10 -0.88
C VAL A 90 -9.81 13.35 -0.56
N GLU A 91 -9.13 14.47 -0.48
CA GLU A 91 -9.75 15.75 -0.12
C GLU A 91 -9.22 16.82 -1.06
N ASN A 92 -10.12 17.54 -1.75
CA ASN A 92 -9.75 18.65 -2.64
C ASN A 92 -8.68 18.26 -3.68
N GLY A 93 -8.74 17.02 -4.19
CA GLY A 93 -7.79 16.52 -5.18
C GLY A 93 -6.47 16.04 -4.61
N ASP A 94 -6.31 15.98 -3.30
CA ASP A 94 -5.11 15.48 -2.63
C ASP A 94 -5.38 14.17 -1.90
N VAL A 95 -4.40 13.29 -1.91
CA VAL A 95 -4.41 12.07 -1.09
C VAL A 95 -3.70 12.41 0.22
N ASN A 96 -4.42 12.33 1.31
CA ASN A 96 -3.92 12.65 2.64
C ASN A 96 -3.90 11.44 3.54
N TYR A 97 -2.82 11.27 4.29
CA TYR A 97 -2.80 10.40 5.45
C TYR A 97 -3.51 11.14 6.60
N VAL A 98 -4.46 10.47 7.24
CA VAL A 98 -5.25 11.10 8.32
C VAL A 98 -5.14 10.28 9.59
N TRP A 99 -5.03 10.97 10.74
CA TRP A 99 -4.94 10.31 12.03
C TRP A 99 -5.48 11.23 13.13
N GLY A 100 -5.81 10.61 14.28
CA GLY A 100 -6.24 11.37 15.45
C GLY A 100 -7.61 12.01 15.31
N GLU A 101 -8.47 11.44 14.46
CA GLU A 101 -9.82 11.98 14.23
C GLU A 101 -10.91 11.08 14.82
#